data_f0bf2b3e0b241035d9e519551615f876
#
_entry.id   f0bf2b3e0b241035d9e519551615f876
#
_cell.length_a   1.000
_cell.length_b   1.000
_cell.length_c   1.000
_cell.angle_alpha   90.00
_cell.angle_beta   90.00
_cell.angle_gamma   90.00
#
_symmetry.space_group_name_H-M   'P 1'
#
loop_
_entity.id
_entity.type
_entity.pdbx_description
1 polymer ?
#
loop_
_entity_poly.entity_id
_entity_poly.type
_entity_poly.pdbx_seq_one_letter_code
_entity_poly.pdbx_strand_id
1 'polypeptide(L)'
;MSKRKISPINEAILEIVEDLRGGAVSEATAEKITMRILGEAARAKPEPLGPDEVRSLRERAHMSQAVFARVLNVTPGYVAQIERGAKRATGAALAMLHVIRRKGIEAVL
;
A
#
# COMPACT_ATOMS: atom_id res chain seq x y z
N MET A 1 -6.37 -4.21 -8.81
CA MET A 1 -6.32 -2.99 -8.02
C MET A 1 -5.93 -3.30 -6.58
N SER A 2 -4.90 -2.66 -6.13
CA SER A 2 -4.42 -2.89 -4.78
C SER A 2 -5.15 -1.98 -3.80
N LYS A 3 -5.94 -2.58 -2.93
CA LYS A 3 -6.54 -1.87 -1.80
C LYS A 3 -6.09 -2.56 -0.55
N ARG A 4 -5.88 -1.81 0.50
CA ARG A 4 -5.82 -2.39 1.82
C ARG A 4 -7.19 -2.98 2.09
N LYS A 5 -7.20 -4.27 2.33
CA LYS A 5 -8.47 -4.97 2.49
C LYS A 5 -8.96 -4.78 3.90
N ILE A 6 -10.15 -4.24 4.00
CA ILE A 6 -10.95 -4.29 5.21
C ILE A 6 -11.80 -5.55 5.06
N SER A 7 -11.84 -6.38 6.08
CA SER A 7 -12.65 -7.61 6.02
C SER A 7 -14.13 -7.27 5.84
N PRO A 8 -14.94 -8.15 5.22
CA PRO A 8 -16.37 -7.90 5.06
C PRO A 8 -17.07 -7.63 6.39
N ILE A 9 -16.65 -8.31 7.47
CA ILE A 9 -17.22 -8.07 8.81
C ILE A 9 -16.89 -6.67 9.28
N ASN A 10 -15.64 -6.22 9.09
CA ASN A 10 -15.23 -4.88 9.49
C ASN A 10 -15.93 -3.80 8.65
N GLU A 11 -16.15 -4.05 7.37
CA GLU A 11 -16.91 -3.14 6.52
C GLU A 11 -18.35 -2.99 7.03
N ALA A 12 -18.99 -4.10 7.39
CA ALA A 12 -20.33 -4.09 7.95
C ALA A 12 -20.35 -3.33 9.28
N ILE A 13 -19.35 -3.52 10.13
CA ILE A 13 -19.26 -2.79 11.40
C ILE A 13 -19.13 -1.29 11.15
N LEU A 14 -18.29 -0.87 10.19
CA LEU A 14 -18.15 0.55 9.85
C LEU A 14 -19.46 1.16 9.38
N GLU A 15 -20.22 0.45 8.56
CA GLU A 15 -21.54 0.91 8.09
C GLU A 15 -22.50 1.09 9.25
N ILE A 16 -22.59 0.08 10.14
CA ILE A 16 -23.46 0.14 11.30
C ILE A 16 -23.07 1.29 12.23
N VAL A 17 -21.78 1.46 12.47
CA VAL A 17 -21.26 2.54 13.32
C VAL A 17 -21.63 3.89 12.74
N GLU A 18 -21.51 4.06 11.43
CA GLU A 18 -21.85 5.32 10.78
C GLU A 18 -23.34 5.61 10.88
N ASP A 19 -24.18 4.61 10.68
CA ASP A 19 -25.64 4.75 10.78
C ASP A 19 -26.09 5.12 12.20
N LEU A 20 -25.40 4.62 13.21
CA LEU A 20 -25.76 4.84 14.61
C LEU A 20 -25.00 6.01 15.26
N ARG A 21 -24.12 6.65 14.52
CA ARG A 21 -23.30 7.74 15.03
C ARG A 21 -24.16 8.90 15.52
N GLY A 22 -23.86 9.34 16.73
CA GLY A 22 -24.62 10.43 17.36
C GLY A 22 -25.92 10.01 18.02
N GLY A 23 -26.32 8.70 17.87
CA GLY A 23 -27.50 8.12 18.51
C GLY A 23 -27.10 7.03 19.48
N ALA A 24 -27.37 5.75 19.11
CA ALA A 24 -27.03 4.61 19.95
C ALA A 24 -25.52 4.46 20.16
N VAL A 25 -24.71 4.94 19.21
CA VAL A 25 -23.24 4.97 19.33
C VAL A 25 -22.78 6.42 19.42
N SER A 26 -22.09 6.76 20.51
CA SER A 26 -21.58 8.12 20.69
C SER A 26 -20.48 8.43 19.66
N GLU A 27 -20.27 9.73 19.41
CA GLU A 27 -19.20 10.19 18.52
C GLU A 27 -17.84 9.62 18.93
N ALA A 28 -17.50 9.65 20.22
CA ALA A 28 -16.22 9.16 20.72
C ALA A 28 -16.07 7.66 20.49
N THR A 29 -17.11 6.87 20.71
CA THR A 29 -17.10 5.42 20.48
C THR A 29 -17.00 5.10 19.00
N ALA A 30 -17.76 5.81 18.17
CA ALA A 30 -17.72 5.63 16.72
C ALA A 30 -16.32 5.90 16.18
N GLU A 31 -15.67 6.96 16.65
CA GLU A 31 -14.33 7.31 16.25
C GLU A 31 -13.32 6.25 16.66
N LYS A 32 -13.41 5.73 17.89
CA LYS A 32 -12.53 4.65 18.36
C LYS A 32 -12.65 3.39 17.52
N ILE A 33 -13.87 2.98 17.21
CA ILE A 33 -14.10 1.77 16.40
C ILE A 33 -13.54 1.97 15.00
N THR A 34 -13.82 3.11 14.38
CA THR A 34 -13.34 3.46 13.05
C THR A 34 -11.81 3.46 13.01
N MET A 35 -11.17 4.10 13.96
CA MET A 35 -9.71 4.17 14.02
C MET A 35 -9.09 2.81 14.22
N ARG A 36 -9.70 1.93 15.02
CA ARG A 36 -9.21 0.57 15.21
C ARG A 36 -9.23 -0.21 13.91
N ILE A 37 -10.35 -0.17 13.19
CA ILE A 37 -10.50 -0.91 11.93
C ILE A 37 -9.55 -0.38 10.87
N LEU A 38 -9.46 0.93 10.72
CA LEU A 38 -8.53 1.55 9.77
C LEU A 38 -7.08 1.28 10.15
N GLY A 39 -6.77 1.25 11.44
CA GLY A 39 -5.44 0.92 11.93
C GLY A 39 -5.05 -0.51 11.61
N GLU A 40 -5.97 -1.47 11.74
CA GLU A 40 -5.73 -2.87 11.37
C GLU A 40 -5.48 -2.99 9.86
N ALA A 41 -6.31 -2.32 9.04
CA ALA A 41 -6.11 -2.31 7.59
C ALA A 41 -4.77 -1.69 7.21
N ALA A 42 -4.37 -0.63 7.92
CA ALA A 42 -3.08 0.03 7.67
C ALA A 42 -1.88 -0.86 8.03
N ARG A 43 -2.05 -1.78 8.96
CA ARG A 43 -1.00 -2.71 9.36
C ARG A 43 -0.98 -3.99 8.53
N ALA A 44 -1.97 -4.22 7.69
CA ALA A 44 -2.00 -5.37 6.82
C ALA A 44 -0.80 -5.34 5.88
N LYS A 45 -0.19 -6.51 5.62
CA LYS A 45 0.94 -6.59 4.72
C LYS A 45 0.48 -6.31 3.28
N PRO A 46 1.20 -5.47 2.54
CA PRO A 46 0.90 -5.26 1.13
C PRO A 46 1.11 -6.55 0.33
N GLU A 47 0.39 -6.68 -0.78
CA GLU A 47 0.56 -7.82 -1.67
C GLU A 47 1.95 -7.79 -2.32
N PRO A 48 2.62 -8.94 -2.44
CA PRO A 48 3.89 -9.00 -3.17
C PRO A 48 3.69 -8.61 -4.64
N LEU A 49 4.69 -7.94 -5.20
CA LEU A 49 4.71 -7.61 -6.62
C LEU A 49 5.69 -8.52 -7.34
N GLY A 50 5.28 -9.01 -8.51
CA GLY A 50 6.14 -9.85 -9.33
C GLY A 50 7.24 -9.06 -10.02
N PRO A 51 8.30 -9.75 -10.52
CA PRO A 51 9.41 -9.07 -11.19
C PRO A 51 8.97 -8.23 -12.39
N ASP A 52 8.06 -8.73 -13.20
CA ASP A 52 7.58 -8.03 -14.38
C ASP A 52 6.76 -6.78 -14.02
N GLU A 53 6.02 -6.85 -12.93
CA GLU A 53 5.25 -5.70 -12.44
C GLU A 53 6.20 -4.57 -12.01
N VAL A 54 7.24 -4.89 -11.29
CA VAL A 54 8.23 -3.90 -10.83
C VAL A 54 8.94 -3.27 -12.03
N ARG A 55 9.37 -4.09 -12.98
CA ARG A 55 10.00 -3.59 -14.21
C ARG A 55 9.07 -2.68 -14.98
N SER A 56 7.81 -3.06 -15.11
CA SER A 56 6.81 -2.28 -15.81
C SER A 56 6.60 -0.92 -15.17
N LEU A 57 6.56 -0.86 -13.84
CA LEU A 57 6.45 0.43 -13.13
C LEU A 57 7.64 1.33 -13.42
N ARG A 58 8.85 0.77 -13.42
CA ARG A 58 10.07 1.52 -13.72
C ARG A 58 10.07 2.03 -15.16
N GLU A 59 9.73 1.16 -16.10
CA GLU A 59 9.72 1.52 -17.52
C GLU A 59 8.68 2.59 -17.83
N ARG A 60 7.52 2.52 -17.23
CA ARG A 60 6.49 3.56 -17.38
C ARG A 60 6.94 4.91 -16.84
N ALA A 61 7.81 4.89 -15.85
CA ALA A 61 8.38 6.11 -15.28
C ALA A 61 9.58 6.63 -16.09
N HIS A 62 10.00 5.90 -17.13
CA HIS A 62 11.16 6.23 -17.96
C HIS A 62 12.45 6.36 -17.14
N MET A 63 12.63 5.48 -16.16
CA MET A 63 13.78 5.51 -15.27
C MET A 63 14.68 4.31 -15.46
N SER A 64 16.00 4.53 -15.31
CA SER A 64 16.96 3.45 -15.20
C SER A 64 16.79 2.75 -13.85
N GLN A 65 17.38 1.57 -13.70
CA GLN A 65 17.40 0.88 -12.41
C GLN A 65 18.07 1.74 -11.33
N ALA A 66 19.15 2.44 -11.66
CA ALA A 66 19.83 3.28 -10.70
C ALA A 66 18.98 4.47 -10.22
N VAL A 67 18.27 5.12 -11.12
CA VAL A 67 17.39 6.24 -10.76
C VAL A 67 16.19 5.74 -9.96
N PHE A 68 15.59 4.63 -10.39
CA PHE A 68 14.47 4.04 -9.68
C PHE A 68 14.85 3.60 -8.26
N ALA A 69 16.06 3.05 -8.11
CA ALA A 69 16.60 2.68 -6.81
C ALA A 69 16.68 3.89 -5.86
N ARG A 70 17.09 5.05 -6.37
CA ARG A 70 17.12 6.28 -5.57
C ARG A 70 15.73 6.68 -5.09
N VAL A 71 14.76 6.59 -5.97
CA VAL A 71 13.36 6.90 -5.63
C VAL A 71 12.87 5.99 -4.51
N LEU A 72 13.20 4.70 -4.60
CA LEU A 72 12.80 3.72 -3.59
C LEU A 72 13.69 3.71 -2.34
N ASN A 73 14.77 4.48 -2.35
CA ASN A 73 15.77 4.52 -1.27
C ASN A 73 16.40 3.14 -1.03
N VAL A 74 16.77 2.47 -2.12
CA VAL A 74 17.45 1.17 -2.11
C VAL A 74 18.65 1.22 -3.05
N THR A 75 19.43 0.13 -3.10
CA THR A 75 20.56 0.05 -4.02
C THR A 75 20.10 -0.36 -5.42
N PRO A 76 20.84 0.02 -6.48
CA PRO A 76 20.56 -0.47 -7.83
C PRO A 76 20.60 -2.01 -7.92
N GLY A 77 21.50 -2.64 -7.17
CA GLY A 77 21.57 -4.10 -7.09
C GLY A 77 20.31 -4.72 -6.57
N TYR A 78 19.66 -4.08 -5.59
CA TYR A 78 18.38 -4.55 -5.05
C TYR A 78 17.29 -4.52 -6.13
N VAL A 79 17.20 -3.43 -6.88
CA VAL A 79 16.24 -3.32 -7.99
C VAL A 79 16.51 -4.39 -9.05
N ALA A 80 17.77 -4.60 -9.41
CA ALA A 80 18.14 -5.63 -10.37
C ALA A 80 17.75 -7.03 -9.90
N GLN A 81 17.94 -7.33 -8.62
CA GLN A 81 17.57 -8.63 -8.04
C GLN A 81 16.05 -8.85 -8.04
N ILE A 82 15.29 -7.81 -7.75
CA ILE A 82 13.82 -7.89 -7.78
C ILE A 82 13.35 -8.16 -9.21
N GLU A 83 13.90 -7.44 -10.19
CA GLU A 83 13.47 -7.57 -11.58
C GLU A 83 13.89 -8.91 -12.21
N ARG A 84 14.90 -9.58 -11.65
CA ARG A 84 15.27 -10.93 -12.06
C ARG A 84 14.47 -12.02 -11.35
N GLY A 85 13.71 -11.67 -10.32
CA GLY A 85 13.02 -12.64 -9.50
C GLY A 85 13.88 -13.31 -8.45
N ALA A 86 15.13 -12.85 -8.26
CA ALA A 86 16.05 -13.38 -7.25
C ALA A 86 15.65 -12.95 -5.82
N LYS A 87 14.92 -11.87 -5.70
CA LYS A 87 14.49 -11.32 -4.43
C LYS A 87 13.14 -10.66 -4.60
N ARG A 88 12.33 -10.60 -3.54
CA ARG A 88 11.07 -9.88 -3.56
C ARG A 88 11.21 -8.58 -2.78
N ALA A 89 10.55 -7.53 -3.26
CA ALA A 89 10.50 -6.28 -2.52
C ALA A 89 9.73 -6.48 -1.22
N THR A 90 10.24 -5.91 -0.14
CA THR A 90 9.61 -5.97 1.19
C THR A 90 9.66 -4.60 1.85
N GLY A 91 8.93 -4.45 2.95
CA GLY A 91 8.99 -3.26 3.78
C GLY A 91 8.64 -1.98 3.05
N ALA A 92 9.43 -0.94 3.31
CA ALA A 92 9.19 0.39 2.75
C ALA A 92 9.26 0.41 1.23
N ALA A 93 10.16 -0.35 0.62
CA ALA A 93 10.26 -0.43 -0.84
C ALA A 93 8.98 -0.97 -1.45
N LEU A 94 8.42 -2.03 -0.88
CA LEU A 94 7.16 -2.58 -1.35
C LEU A 94 6.02 -1.60 -1.20
N ALA A 95 5.96 -0.90 -0.07
CA ALA A 95 4.94 0.12 0.17
C ALA A 95 5.00 1.25 -0.88
N MET A 96 6.21 1.72 -1.20
CA MET A 96 6.40 2.75 -2.21
C MET A 96 6.01 2.26 -3.61
N LEU A 97 6.34 1.02 -3.93
CA LEU A 97 5.95 0.41 -5.22
C LEU A 97 4.43 0.38 -5.36
N HIS A 98 3.70 0.06 -4.30
CA HIS A 98 2.24 0.08 -4.33
C HIS A 98 1.68 1.51 -4.53
N VAL A 99 2.30 2.51 -3.92
CA VAL A 99 1.91 3.91 -4.13
C VAL A 99 2.14 4.31 -5.59
N ILE A 100 3.29 3.96 -6.15
CA ILE A 100 3.61 4.24 -7.56
C ILE A 100 2.61 3.55 -8.48
N ARG A 101 2.25 2.32 -8.18
CA ARG A 101 1.28 1.57 -8.99
C ARG A 101 -0.08 2.24 -9.02
N ARG A 102 -0.53 2.77 -7.89
CA ARG A 102 -1.86 3.38 -7.77
C ARG A 102 -1.91 4.83 -8.25
N LYS A 103 -0.85 5.60 -7.99
CA LYS A 103 -0.88 7.05 -8.18
C LYS A 103 0.14 7.57 -9.18
N GLY A 104 1.04 6.71 -9.65
CA GLY A 104 2.12 7.11 -10.53
C GLY A 104 3.36 7.56 -9.77
N ILE A 105 4.46 7.69 -10.52
CA ILE A 105 5.77 8.02 -9.93
C ILE A 105 5.80 9.41 -9.29
N GLU A 106 4.99 10.35 -9.76
CA GLU A 106 4.94 11.70 -9.23
C GLU A 106 4.57 11.74 -7.75
N ALA A 107 3.83 10.74 -7.29
CA ALA A 107 3.39 10.69 -5.89
C ALA A 107 4.54 10.52 -4.90
N VAL A 108 5.70 10.05 -5.36
CA VAL A 108 6.87 9.78 -4.51
C VAL A 108 8.08 10.64 -4.87
N LEU A 109 7.94 11.51 -5.84
CA LEU A 109 9.01 12.42 -6.24
C LEU A 109 9.06 13.72 -5.42
#